data_e2f7b2c5f2b312ac38d3491268ac890f
#
_entry.id   e2f7b2c5f2b312ac38d3491268ac890f
#
_cell.length_a   1.000
_cell.length_b   1.000
_cell.length_c   1.000
_cell.angle_alpha   90.00
_cell.angle_beta   90.00
_cell.angle_gamma   90.00
#
_symmetry.space_group_name_H-M   'P 1'
#
loop_
_entity.id
_entity.type
_entity.pdbx_description
1 polymer ?
#
loop_
_entity_poly.entity_id
_entity_poly.type
_entity_poly.pdbx_seq_one_letter_code
_entity_poly.pdbx_strand_id
1 'polypeptide(L)'
;MSIKEEIHGLTDEMLTNLGRLVAIDSQLGTPSEGKPFGEGPAKVLEEALKIADELGFKTVNLDNYCGYAEMGEGEEIVGIAGHLDI
;
A
#
# COMPACT_ATOMS: atom_id res chain seq x y z
N MET A 1 5.25 -26.95 7.15
CA MET A 1 4.71 -26.18 6.02
C MET A 1 5.80 -25.34 5.37
N SER A 2 5.91 -25.37 4.07
CA SER A 2 6.91 -24.58 3.35
C SER A 2 6.44 -23.14 3.20
N ILE A 3 7.37 -22.23 2.92
CA ILE A 3 7.06 -20.81 2.62
C ILE A 3 6.10 -20.73 1.43
N LYS A 4 6.33 -21.58 0.41
CA LYS A 4 5.46 -21.62 -0.77
C LYS A 4 4.01 -21.97 -0.41
N GLU A 5 3.81 -22.95 0.46
CA GLU A 5 2.48 -23.33 0.91
C GLU A 5 1.82 -22.25 1.74
N GLU A 6 2.58 -21.58 2.60
CA GLU A 6 2.07 -20.47 3.38
C GLU A 6 1.62 -19.31 2.48
N ILE A 7 2.40 -18.98 1.47
CA ILE A 7 2.05 -17.92 0.50
C ILE A 7 0.80 -18.32 -0.28
N HIS A 8 0.70 -19.57 -0.76
CA HIS A 8 -0.49 -20.03 -1.47
C HIS A 8 -1.73 -20.00 -0.58
N GLY A 9 -1.57 -20.25 0.72
CA GLY A 9 -2.68 -20.15 1.68
C GLY A 9 -3.23 -18.74 1.86
N LEU A 10 -2.49 -17.72 1.43
CA LEU A 10 -2.89 -16.31 1.49
C LEU A 10 -3.50 -15.79 0.18
N THR A 11 -3.67 -16.67 -0.83
CA THR A 11 -4.11 -16.25 -2.16
C THR A 11 -5.43 -15.48 -2.15
N ASP A 12 -6.44 -15.98 -1.45
CA ASP A 12 -7.75 -15.32 -1.42
C ASP A 12 -7.68 -13.94 -0.78
N GLU A 13 -6.96 -13.82 0.32
CA GLU A 13 -6.77 -12.54 0.99
C GLU A 13 -5.99 -11.56 0.12
N MET A 14 -4.93 -12.04 -0.54
CA MET A 14 -4.14 -11.22 -1.47
C MET A 14 -5.00 -10.70 -2.62
N LEU A 15 -5.83 -11.56 -3.21
CA LEU A 15 -6.70 -11.15 -4.31
C LEU A 15 -7.78 -10.17 -3.86
N THR A 16 -8.34 -10.35 -2.67
CA THR A 16 -9.30 -9.43 -2.11
C THR A 16 -8.69 -8.04 -1.91
N ASN A 17 -7.51 -7.98 -1.29
CA ASN A 17 -6.81 -6.73 -1.04
C ASN A 17 -6.35 -6.07 -2.34
N LEU A 18 -5.85 -6.84 -3.30
CA LEU A 18 -5.48 -6.32 -4.61
C LEU A 18 -6.69 -5.71 -5.31
N GLY A 19 -7.86 -6.37 -5.23
CA GLY A 19 -9.11 -5.86 -5.78
C GLY A 19 -9.50 -4.50 -5.21
N ARG A 20 -9.27 -4.27 -3.93
CA ARG A 20 -9.52 -2.97 -3.29
C ARG A 20 -8.67 -1.87 -3.91
N LEU A 21 -7.43 -2.16 -4.24
CA LEU A 21 -6.53 -1.19 -4.89
C LEU A 21 -6.89 -0.98 -6.35
N VAL A 22 -7.17 -2.05 -7.07
CA VAL A 22 -7.52 -2.00 -8.50
C VAL A 22 -8.84 -1.26 -8.74
N ALA A 23 -9.75 -1.29 -7.76
CA ALA A 23 -11.02 -0.59 -7.86
C ALA A 23 -10.88 0.93 -7.88
N ILE A 24 -9.71 1.45 -7.53
CA ILE A 24 -9.43 2.89 -7.50
C ILE A 24 -8.71 3.28 -8.80
N ASP A 25 -9.21 4.31 -9.48
CA ASP A 25 -8.49 4.88 -10.63
C ASP A 25 -7.27 5.63 -10.10
N SER A 26 -6.10 5.01 -10.23
CA SER A 26 -4.85 5.51 -9.67
C SER A 26 -3.96 6.23 -10.68
N GLN A 27 -4.52 6.62 -11.82
CA GLN A 27 -3.79 7.38 -12.82
C GLN A 27 -3.42 8.77 -12.30
N LEU A 28 -2.27 9.28 -12.76
CA LEU A 28 -1.85 10.64 -12.46
C LEU A 28 -2.95 11.61 -12.92
N GLY A 29 -3.37 12.47 -12.02
CA GLY A 29 -4.41 13.46 -12.28
C GLY A 29 -3.94 14.89 -12.08
N THR A 30 -4.90 15.82 -12.11
CA THR A 30 -4.62 17.23 -11.87
C THR A 30 -4.28 17.46 -10.41
N PRO A 31 -3.11 18.04 -10.10
CA PRO A 31 -2.75 18.34 -8.71
C PRO A 31 -3.76 19.31 -8.07
N SER A 32 -4.00 19.09 -6.78
CA SER A 32 -4.80 19.98 -5.96
C SER A 32 -4.20 20.06 -4.57
N GLU A 33 -4.76 20.88 -3.70
CA GLU A 33 -4.23 21.05 -2.35
C GLU A 33 -4.23 19.72 -1.60
N GLY A 34 -3.06 19.32 -1.09
CA GLY A 34 -2.89 18.04 -0.39
C GLY A 34 -2.85 16.81 -1.28
N LYS A 35 -2.93 16.97 -2.60
CA LYS A 35 -2.97 15.88 -3.56
C LYS A 35 -2.03 16.19 -4.73
N PRO A 36 -0.70 16.05 -4.52
CA PRO A 36 0.30 16.47 -5.52
C PRO A 36 0.20 15.72 -6.85
N PHE A 37 -0.36 14.53 -6.87
CA PHE A 37 -0.52 13.72 -8.09
C PHE A 37 -1.99 13.52 -8.48
N GLY A 38 -2.90 14.28 -7.86
CA GLY A 38 -4.33 14.18 -8.11
C GLY A 38 -5.05 13.29 -7.11
N GLU A 39 -6.37 13.15 -7.30
CA GLU A 39 -7.22 12.39 -6.36
C GLU A 39 -6.98 10.88 -6.42
N GLY A 40 -6.75 10.33 -7.60
CA GLY A 40 -6.57 8.89 -7.78
C GLY A 40 -5.38 8.34 -7.00
N PRO A 41 -4.17 8.87 -7.22
CA PRO A 41 -3.01 8.46 -6.44
C PRO A 41 -3.17 8.69 -4.93
N ALA A 42 -3.81 9.78 -4.52
CA ALA A 42 -4.07 10.02 -3.10
C ALA A 42 -4.99 8.95 -2.51
N LYS A 43 -6.04 8.57 -3.22
CA LYS A 43 -6.99 7.54 -2.77
C LYS A 43 -6.35 6.16 -2.71
N VAL A 44 -5.56 5.78 -3.71
CA VAL A 44 -4.92 4.46 -3.72
C VAL A 44 -3.87 4.36 -2.61
N LEU A 45 -3.14 5.44 -2.35
CA LEU A 45 -2.19 5.47 -1.24
C LEU A 45 -2.92 5.29 0.11
N GLU A 46 -4.00 6.02 0.32
CA GLU A 46 -4.81 5.91 1.52
C GLU A 46 -5.32 4.47 1.71
N GLU A 47 -5.85 3.86 0.66
CA GLU A 47 -6.37 2.49 0.72
C GLU A 47 -5.27 1.47 1.00
N ALA A 48 -4.10 1.64 0.38
CA ALA A 48 -2.96 0.74 0.61
C ALA A 48 -2.48 0.83 2.06
N LEU A 49 -2.39 2.03 2.61
CA LEU A 49 -1.98 2.23 4.00
C LEU A 49 -3.04 1.68 4.96
N LYS A 50 -4.31 1.79 4.62
CA LYS A 50 -5.40 1.21 5.40
C LYS A 50 -5.30 -0.32 5.44
N ILE A 51 -5.02 -0.96 4.30
CA ILE A 51 -4.81 -2.40 4.24
C ILE A 51 -3.62 -2.80 5.13
N ALA A 52 -2.51 -2.06 5.03
CA ALA A 52 -1.34 -2.34 5.86
C ALA A 52 -1.64 -2.18 7.36
N ASP A 53 -2.41 -1.17 7.73
CA ASP A 53 -2.83 -0.96 9.11
C ASP A 53 -3.71 -2.13 9.61
N GLU A 54 -4.63 -2.60 8.78
CA GLU A 54 -5.47 -3.76 9.09
C GLU A 54 -4.63 -5.02 9.31
N LEU A 55 -3.48 -5.12 8.64
CA LEU A 55 -2.55 -6.24 8.78
C LEU A 55 -1.59 -6.09 9.96
N GLY A 56 -1.68 -4.98 10.70
CA GLY A 56 -0.88 -4.77 11.89
C GLY A 56 0.41 -3.99 11.70
N PHE A 57 0.63 -3.40 10.53
CA PHE A 57 1.80 -2.56 10.29
C PHE A 57 1.60 -1.16 10.83
N LYS A 58 2.69 -0.49 11.17
CA LYS A 58 2.70 0.94 11.44
C LYS A 58 2.81 1.67 10.12
N THR A 59 1.90 2.61 9.87
CA THR A 59 1.85 3.29 8.58
C THR A 59 2.11 4.78 8.72
N VAL A 60 2.74 5.34 7.69
CA VAL A 60 3.00 6.78 7.59
C VAL A 60 2.70 7.23 6.18
N ASN A 61 1.95 8.32 6.06
CA ASN A 61 1.69 9.00 4.80
C ASN A 61 2.48 10.31 4.79
N LEU A 62 3.32 10.48 3.78
CA LEU A 62 4.17 11.68 3.63
C LEU A 62 3.50 12.65 2.65
N ASP A 63 2.47 13.33 3.13
CA ASP A 63 1.75 14.39 2.40
C ASP A 63 1.18 13.96 1.05
N ASN A 64 0.77 12.70 0.96
CA ASN A 64 0.26 12.09 -0.28
C ASN A 64 1.26 12.03 -1.43
N TYR A 65 2.55 12.28 -1.18
CA TYR A 65 3.62 11.99 -2.15
C TYR A 65 3.94 10.51 -2.15
N CYS A 66 4.06 9.94 -0.96
CA CYS A 66 4.35 8.52 -0.77
C CYS A 66 3.99 8.14 0.66
N GLY A 67 4.08 6.88 0.95
CA GLY A 67 3.87 6.37 2.29
C GLY A 67 4.70 5.14 2.53
N TYR A 68 4.74 4.69 3.78
CA TYR A 68 5.39 3.43 4.09
C TYR A 68 4.66 2.72 5.22
N ALA A 69 4.91 1.43 5.29
CA ALA A 69 4.44 0.57 6.37
C ALA A 69 5.66 -0.16 6.92
N GLU A 70 5.75 -0.24 8.25
CA GLU A 70 6.89 -0.89 8.90
C GLU A 70 6.43 -1.90 9.93
N MET A 71 7.29 -2.89 10.17
CA MET A 71 7.05 -3.92 11.14
C MET A 71 8.37 -4.28 11.83
N GLY A 72 8.30 -4.56 13.12
CA GLY A 72 9.46 -4.95 13.90
C GLY A 72 10.23 -3.79 14.48
N GLU A 73 11.32 -4.12 15.16
CA GLU A 73 12.21 -3.16 15.82
C GLU A 73 13.66 -3.59 15.59
N GLY A 74 14.58 -2.64 15.70
CA GLY A 74 16.00 -2.88 15.57
C GLY A 74 16.67 -1.90 14.64
N GLU A 75 17.99 -2.02 14.51
CA GLU A 75 18.80 -1.13 13.70
C GLU A 75 18.88 -1.56 12.24
N GLU A 76 18.77 -2.86 11.99
CA GLU A 76 18.82 -3.38 10.63
C GLU A 76 17.45 -3.26 9.98
N ILE A 77 17.45 -2.80 8.72
CA ILE A 77 16.24 -2.58 7.95
C ILE A 77 16.32 -3.31 6.62
N VAL A 78 15.27 -4.04 6.29
CA VAL A 78 15.06 -4.58 4.95
C VAL A 78 13.94 -3.76 4.31
N GLY A 79 14.23 -3.11 3.20
CA GLY A 79 13.27 -2.27 2.49
C GLY A 79 12.77 -2.90 1.21
N ILE A 80 11.47 -2.76 0.96
CA ILE A 80 10.83 -3.17 -0.29
C ILE A 80 10.12 -1.94 -0.84
N ALA A 81 10.46 -1.56 -2.06
CA ALA A 81 9.83 -0.39 -2.69
C ALA A 81 8.96 -0.83 -3.88
N GLY A 82 7.83 -0.16 -4.04
CA GLY A 82 6.92 -0.40 -5.14
C GLY A 82 6.11 0.85 -5.44
N HIS A 83 5.26 0.77 -6.46
CA HIS A 83 4.38 1.87 -6.79
C HIS A 83 2.93 1.40 -6.89
N LEU A 84 2.01 2.35 -6.72
CA LEU A 84 0.56 2.09 -6.69
C LEU A 84 -0.18 2.68 -7.89
N ASP A 85 0.41 3.66 -8.55
CA ASP A 85 -0.19 4.29 -9.72
C ASP A 85 -0.07 3.42 -10.98
N ILE A 86 -0.95 3.63 -11.89
CA ILE A 86 -0.93 2.95 -13.18
C ILE A 86 -0.75 3.94 -14.33
#